data_e51bd8de82c1115db8358468508446d6
#
_entry.id   e51bd8de82c1115db8358468508446d6
#
_cell.length_a   1.000
_cell.length_b   1.000
_cell.length_c   1.000
_cell.angle_alpha   90.00
_cell.angle_beta   90.00
_cell.angle_gamma   90.00
#
_symmetry.space_group_name_H-M   'P 1'
#
loop_
_entity.id
_entity.type
_entity.pdbx_description
1 polymer ?
#
loop_
_entity_poly.entity_id
_entity_poly.type
_entity_poly.pdbx_seq_one_letter_code
_entity_poly.pdbx_strand_id
1 'polypeptide(L)'
;MKIVLILISLFYSQTIFALSSKDIGLYKSIFNDYRDGNFAKGDKNIAKLDDLILMGHVQALKLLHPTAHRSSFLELRDWLSEYSDQYEARRIYKLGVRRMPDGAKRPKKNSYPLFNEIFQKDKTDATNSSKSNKIFSNKNYSKKISIYNTVRSRVGRGWPTGALEYLNHHIKYFNQKEKSFLLSKIANGYYLADLDDKAINVLNDEAFLSQPYSEGLWIKGLSYYRKGKYQKASRQFLILSKISDNKWLSDAGAYWSFLSSTKDAEDVITFKASLEALNKSCRPSFNIYSILSCRIIDKTIQDFEFNTSIMNSDLDSFLDTKLGKRIQALIDIDELPIAEIELNRLQNITNDRFKRLILNFSIKNDLSSLQIKTAKYLFKDDAPIDYLYPTPQWIQNYNFNDIDPTIIISMIRQESQFSAFAKSGKSAYGLMQILPSTARMVNKKHQFKSNPRILYNPEINVETGSLYLQNLLSINYIEGDLLKALISYNAGPGNLSKWMKKTTFNNDSFLLIESIPSRETRL
;
A
#
# COMPACT_ATOMS: atom_id res chain seq x y z
N MET A 1 40.32 -45.92 1.00
CA MET A 1 39.60 -45.08 2.01
C MET A 1 40.21 -43.69 1.96
N LYS A 2 39.65 -42.81 1.16
CA LYS A 2 40.11 -41.41 1.04
C LYS A 2 39.14 -40.55 1.85
N ILE A 3 39.65 -39.95 2.92
CA ILE A 3 38.94 -38.99 3.75
C ILE A 3 38.93 -37.66 2.99
N VAL A 4 37.77 -37.22 2.58
CA VAL A 4 37.55 -35.87 2.02
C VAL A 4 37.24 -34.95 3.19
N LEU A 5 38.21 -34.12 3.57
CA LEU A 5 38.00 -33.01 4.51
C LEU A 5 37.19 -31.92 3.81
N ILE A 6 35.91 -31.79 4.16
CA ILE A 6 35.10 -30.64 3.79
C ILE A 6 35.45 -29.50 4.74
N LEU A 7 36.26 -28.56 4.25
CA LEU A 7 36.44 -27.27 4.90
C LEU A 7 35.15 -26.46 4.76
N ILE A 8 34.32 -26.46 5.80
CA ILE A 8 33.22 -25.50 5.95
C ILE A 8 33.85 -24.16 6.30
N SER A 9 34.04 -23.31 5.29
CA SER A 9 34.37 -21.91 5.50
C SER A 9 33.13 -21.22 6.07
N LEU A 10 33.12 -21.06 7.40
CA LEU A 10 32.23 -20.14 8.11
C LEU A 10 32.55 -18.72 7.63
N PHE A 11 31.82 -18.25 6.63
CA PHE A 11 31.74 -16.81 6.35
C PHE A 11 30.99 -16.15 7.52
N TYR A 12 31.74 -15.77 8.55
CA TYR A 12 31.29 -14.73 9.47
C TYR A 12 31.11 -13.47 8.62
N SER A 13 29.88 -13.12 8.28
CA SER A 13 29.58 -11.78 7.82
C SER A 13 29.90 -10.86 9.02
N GLN A 14 31.05 -10.20 8.99
CA GLN A 14 31.33 -9.13 9.93
C GLN A 14 30.22 -8.09 9.73
N THR A 15 29.38 -7.93 10.74
CA THR A 15 28.47 -6.79 10.83
C THR A 15 29.33 -5.55 10.95
N ILE A 16 29.40 -4.75 9.89
CA ILE A 16 30.11 -3.48 9.89
C ILE A 16 29.25 -2.50 10.69
N PHE A 17 29.58 -2.28 11.97
CA PHE A 17 28.97 -1.23 12.77
C PHE A 17 29.59 0.12 12.41
N ALA A 18 28.77 1.16 12.24
CA ALA A 18 29.25 2.52 12.09
C ALA A 18 29.67 3.12 13.44
N LEU A 19 29.07 2.65 14.54
CA LEU A 19 29.28 3.13 15.89
C LEU A 19 29.99 2.09 16.76
N SER A 20 30.74 2.55 17.78
CA SER A 20 31.24 1.69 18.83
C SER A 20 30.11 1.10 19.69
N SER A 21 30.31 -0.06 20.31
CA SER A 21 29.31 -0.67 21.24
C SER A 21 28.94 0.29 22.37
N LYS A 22 29.87 1.14 22.81
CA LYS A 22 29.64 2.19 23.81
C LYS A 22 28.65 3.24 23.27
N ASP A 23 28.90 3.77 22.07
CA ASP A 23 28.04 4.80 21.48
C ASP A 23 26.66 4.27 21.11
N ILE A 24 26.54 3.02 20.66
CA ILE A 24 25.26 2.36 20.43
C ILE A 24 24.39 2.40 21.70
N GLY A 25 24.94 1.98 22.84
CA GLY A 25 24.22 2.00 24.13
C GLY A 25 23.84 3.42 24.57
N LEU A 26 24.77 4.38 24.40
CA LEU A 26 24.51 5.78 24.74
C LEU A 26 23.42 6.39 23.85
N TYR A 27 23.48 6.21 22.53
CA TYR A 27 22.47 6.74 21.61
C TYR A 27 21.09 6.14 21.85
N LYS A 28 20.97 4.85 22.10
CA LYS A 28 19.68 4.23 22.48
C LYS A 28 19.07 4.91 23.70
N SER A 29 19.87 5.17 24.74
CA SER A 29 19.39 5.88 25.93
C SER A 29 19.03 7.33 25.62
N ILE A 30 19.86 8.07 24.85
CA ILE A 30 19.64 9.46 24.48
C ILE A 30 18.33 9.61 23.67
N PHE A 31 18.11 8.76 22.67
CA PHE A 31 16.88 8.82 21.86
C PHE A 31 15.62 8.61 22.71
N ASN A 32 15.66 7.67 23.67
CA ASN A 32 14.55 7.44 24.59
C ASN A 32 14.35 8.65 25.54
N ASP A 33 15.41 9.11 26.20
CA ASP A 33 15.33 10.26 27.11
C ASP A 33 14.79 11.52 26.39
N TYR A 34 15.23 11.77 25.15
CA TYR A 34 14.79 12.93 24.36
C TYR A 34 13.34 12.79 23.86
N ARG A 35 12.87 11.57 23.56
CA ARG A 35 11.45 11.30 23.22
C ARG A 35 10.53 11.55 24.41
N ASP A 36 11.00 11.24 25.61
CA ASP A 36 10.25 11.42 26.86
C ASP A 36 10.34 12.86 27.39
N GLY A 37 11.17 13.71 26.77
CA GLY A 37 11.38 15.10 27.21
C GLY A 37 12.39 15.23 28.37
N ASN A 38 13.11 14.16 28.72
CA ASN A 38 14.13 14.13 29.78
C ASN A 38 15.50 14.63 29.30
N PHE A 39 15.54 15.84 28.71
CA PHE A 39 16.73 16.37 28.02
C PHE A 39 17.97 16.41 28.91
N ALA A 40 17.84 16.87 30.17
CA ALA A 40 18.98 16.96 31.09
C ALA A 40 19.65 15.61 31.39
N LYS A 41 18.91 14.50 31.33
CA LYS A 41 19.45 13.16 31.47
C LYS A 41 20.16 12.73 30.18
N GLY A 42 19.54 12.97 29.03
CA GLY A 42 20.14 12.72 27.73
C GLY A 42 21.43 13.52 27.52
N ASP A 43 21.48 14.81 27.91
CA ASP A 43 22.65 15.69 27.80
C ASP A 43 23.89 15.12 28.51
N LYS A 44 23.68 14.49 29.68
CA LYS A 44 24.78 13.81 30.42
C LYS A 44 25.36 12.61 29.63
N ASN A 45 24.56 11.97 28.81
CA ASN A 45 25.00 10.87 27.96
C ASN A 45 25.62 11.38 26.66
N ILE A 46 25.13 12.48 26.10
CA ILE A 46 25.74 13.15 24.93
C ILE A 46 27.20 13.51 25.22
N ALA A 47 27.49 14.03 26.43
CA ALA A 47 28.88 14.39 26.82
C ALA A 47 29.87 13.21 26.85
N LYS A 48 29.37 11.95 26.76
CA LYS A 48 30.21 10.73 26.78
C LYS A 48 30.35 10.09 25.40
N LEU A 49 29.68 10.63 24.37
CA LEU A 49 29.76 10.11 23.00
C LEU A 49 31.12 10.39 22.40
N ASP A 50 31.67 9.43 21.68
CA ASP A 50 32.86 9.56 20.89
C ASP A 50 32.54 9.99 19.44
N ASP A 51 31.41 9.56 18.89
CA ASP A 51 30.94 9.93 17.56
C ASP A 51 29.57 10.69 17.63
N LEU A 52 29.52 11.85 16.97
CA LEU A 52 28.38 12.77 16.98
C LEU A 52 27.49 12.66 15.72
N ILE A 53 27.62 11.59 14.93
CA ILE A 53 26.99 11.46 13.60
C ILE A 53 25.46 11.56 13.64
N LEU A 54 24.79 11.16 14.75
CA LEU A 54 23.35 11.21 14.90
C LEU A 54 22.85 12.46 15.64
N MET A 55 23.73 13.42 15.99
CA MET A 55 23.34 14.60 16.77
C MET A 55 22.27 15.46 16.11
N GLY A 56 22.22 15.52 14.80
CA GLY A 56 21.14 16.23 14.10
C GLY A 56 19.78 15.64 14.41
N HIS A 57 19.61 14.31 14.40
CA HIS A 57 18.36 13.63 14.78
C HIS A 57 18.04 13.82 16.27
N VAL A 58 19.03 13.71 17.16
CA VAL A 58 18.85 13.95 18.61
C VAL A 58 18.31 15.35 18.87
N GLN A 59 18.97 16.37 18.32
CA GLN A 59 18.55 17.76 18.47
C GLN A 59 17.13 18.00 17.87
N ALA A 60 16.82 17.35 16.74
CA ALA A 60 15.50 17.45 16.14
C ALA A 60 14.39 16.89 17.04
N LEU A 61 14.65 15.83 17.81
CA LEU A 61 13.71 15.31 18.81
C LEU A 61 13.35 16.38 19.85
N LYS A 62 14.34 17.15 20.34
CA LYS A 62 14.11 18.27 21.26
C LYS A 62 13.34 19.40 20.59
N LEU A 63 13.82 19.87 19.42
CA LEU A 63 13.24 21.01 18.70
C LEU A 63 11.79 20.78 18.26
N LEU A 64 11.43 19.55 18.00
CA LEU A 64 10.08 19.14 17.57
C LEU A 64 9.26 18.48 18.68
N HIS A 65 9.75 18.49 19.93
CA HIS A 65 9.04 17.90 21.05
C HIS A 65 7.69 18.58 21.27
N PRO A 66 6.60 17.84 21.47
CA PRO A 66 5.25 18.42 21.48
C PRO A 66 4.98 19.34 22.68
N THR A 67 5.60 19.08 23.83
CA THR A 67 5.27 19.73 25.11
C THR A 67 6.48 20.16 25.95
N ALA A 68 7.57 19.37 25.96
CA ALA A 68 8.69 19.60 26.89
C ALA A 68 9.65 20.73 26.43
N HIS A 69 9.61 21.16 25.15
CA HIS A 69 10.44 22.23 24.64
C HIS A 69 9.70 23.11 23.63
N ARG A 70 9.84 24.42 23.77
CA ARG A 70 9.34 25.40 22.80
C ARG A 70 10.54 26.05 22.09
N SER A 71 10.96 25.48 20.97
CA SER A 71 12.10 25.96 20.19
C SER A 71 11.96 27.41 19.77
N SER A 72 13.02 28.20 19.93
CA SER A 72 13.14 29.58 19.41
C SER A 72 13.41 29.57 17.89
N PHE A 73 13.26 30.73 17.24
CA PHE A 73 13.68 30.90 15.83
C PHE A 73 15.16 30.64 15.64
N LEU A 74 16.00 31.10 16.58
CA LEU A 74 17.47 30.95 16.49
C LEU A 74 17.86 29.48 16.54
N GLU A 75 17.35 28.69 17.48
CA GLU A 75 17.61 27.24 17.55
C GLU A 75 17.24 26.52 16.25
N LEU A 76 16.07 26.85 15.67
CA LEU A 76 15.60 26.25 14.43
C LEU A 76 16.47 26.65 13.23
N ARG A 77 16.91 27.92 13.17
CA ARG A 77 17.80 28.45 12.13
C ARG A 77 19.17 27.77 12.20
N ASP A 78 19.73 27.69 13.39
CA ASP A 78 21.07 27.16 13.61
C ASP A 78 21.11 25.65 13.30
N TRP A 79 20.10 24.91 13.72
CA TRP A 79 19.93 23.51 13.32
C TRP A 79 19.87 23.35 11.78
N LEU A 80 19.09 24.18 11.08
CA LEU A 80 18.96 24.13 9.62
C LEU A 80 20.26 24.52 8.90
N SER A 81 21.12 25.32 9.49
CA SER A 81 22.42 25.65 8.89
C SER A 81 23.31 24.42 8.75
N GLU A 82 23.22 23.47 9.70
CA GLU A 82 24.09 22.30 9.82
C GLU A 82 23.44 21.02 9.28
N TYR A 83 22.15 20.79 9.58
CA TYR A 83 21.47 19.53 9.31
C TYR A 83 20.33 19.63 8.28
N SER A 84 20.38 20.62 7.39
CA SER A 84 19.32 20.84 6.38
C SER A 84 19.10 19.66 5.42
N ASP A 85 20.01 18.70 5.37
CA ASP A 85 19.96 17.48 4.56
C ASP A 85 19.22 16.31 5.24
N GLN A 86 18.85 16.42 6.53
CA GLN A 86 18.12 15.38 7.25
C GLN A 86 16.61 15.48 7.02
N TYR A 87 15.85 14.39 7.27
CA TYR A 87 14.44 14.33 6.94
C TYR A 87 13.58 15.31 7.75
N GLU A 88 13.97 15.65 8.96
CA GLU A 88 13.29 16.61 9.82
C GLU A 88 13.34 18.05 9.29
N ALA A 89 14.31 18.36 8.44
CA ALA A 89 14.57 19.71 7.96
C ALA A 89 13.35 20.39 7.36
N ARG A 90 12.50 19.65 6.63
CA ARG A 90 11.25 20.20 6.08
C ARG A 90 10.29 20.67 7.17
N ARG A 91 10.19 19.93 8.27
CA ARG A 91 9.30 20.25 9.39
C ARG A 91 9.86 21.40 10.22
N ILE A 92 11.17 21.36 10.50
CA ILE A 92 11.90 22.40 11.23
C ILE A 92 11.87 23.72 10.44
N TYR A 93 12.08 23.70 9.13
CA TYR A 93 11.98 24.88 8.27
C TYR A 93 10.59 25.53 8.35
N LYS A 94 9.50 24.74 8.23
CA LYS A 94 8.14 25.27 8.35
C LYS A 94 7.88 25.90 9.73
N LEU A 95 8.44 25.31 10.78
CA LEU A 95 8.33 25.84 12.14
C LEU A 95 9.15 27.13 12.29
N GLY A 96 10.38 27.14 11.75
CA GLY A 96 11.28 28.31 11.75
C GLY A 96 10.64 29.50 11.03
N VAL A 97 10.06 29.30 9.84
CA VAL A 97 9.36 30.38 9.12
C VAL A 97 8.17 30.92 9.92
N ARG A 98 7.42 30.09 10.64
CA ARG A 98 6.31 30.57 11.50
C ARG A 98 6.75 31.35 12.74
N ARG A 99 7.98 31.12 13.21
CA ARG A 99 8.55 31.76 14.40
C ARG A 99 9.57 32.85 14.06
N MET A 100 9.70 33.16 12.78
CA MET A 100 10.64 34.15 12.30
C MET A 100 10.21 35.55 12.75
N PRO A 101 11.11 36.31 13.43
CA PRO A 101 10.85 37.72 13.75
C PRO A 101 10.79 38.58 12.48
N ASP A 102 10.08 39.71 12.58
CA ASP A 102 10.06 40.69 11.51
C ASP A 102 11.46 41.18 11.16
N GLY A 103 11.77 41.28 9.85
CA GLY A 103 13.07 41.70 9.35
C GLY A 103 14.17 40.62 9.40
N ALA A 104 13.94 39.46 10.00
CA ALA A 104 14.93 38.37 10.00
C ALA A 104 15.08 37.70 8.63
N LYS A 105 16.28 37.20 8.32
CA LYS A 105 16.52 36.38 7.13
C LYS A 105 15.86 35.01 7.28
N ARG A 106 15.25 34.52 6.21
CA ARG A 106 14.68 33.17 6.18
C ARG A 106 15.76 32.12 6.48
N PRO A 107 15.45 31.06 7.23
CA PRO A 107 16.38 29.98 7.48
C PRO A 107 16.72 29.22 6.19
N LYS A 108 17.83 28.47 6.21
CA LYS A 108 18.22 27.59 5.09
C LYS A 108 17.11 26.60 4.79
N LYS A 109 16.75 26.45 3.52
CA LYS A 109 15.77 25.44 3.08
C LYS A 109 16.35 24.04 3.25
N ASN A 110 15.45 23.06 3.40
CA ASN A 110 15.84 21.67 3.37
C ASN A 110 16.55 21.33 2.04
N SER A 111 17.58 20.55 2.13
CA SER A 111 18.40 20.06 1.01
C SER A 111 18.35 18.52 0.95
N TYR A 112 19.02 17.97 -0.03
CA TYR A 112 19.32 16.54 -0.06
C TYR A 112 20.80 16.33 0.36
N PRO A 113 21.13 15.18 0.97
CA PRO A 113 22.50 14.85 1.30
C PRO A 113 23.34 14.75 0.02
N LEU A 114 24.61 15.10 0.12
CA LEU A 114 25.58 14.87 -0.94
C LEU A 114 25.83 13.35 -1.06
N PHE A 115 25.75 12.83 -2.26
CA PHE A 115 26.10 11.45 -2.59
C PHE A 115 26.77 11.40 -3.96
N ASN A 116 27.41 10.28 -4.26
CA ASN A 116 28.21 10.10 -5.46
C ASN A 116 27.42 10.40 -6.73
N GLU A 117 28.02 11.12 -7.69
CA GLU A 117 27.38 11.51 -8.96
C GLU A 117 26.89 10.32 -9.78
N ILE A 118 27.56 9.17 -9.68
CA ILE A 118 27.14 7.92 -10.36
C ILE A 118 25.73 7.45 -9.97
N PHE A 119 25.20 7.92 -8.85
CA PHE A 119 23.88 7.58 -8.36
C PHE A 119 22.82 8.67 -8.65
N GLN A 120 23.20 9.79 -9.25
CA GLN A 120 22.26 10.86 -9.58
C GLN A 120 21.45 10.49 -10.83
N LYS A 121 20.19 10.96 -10.84
CA LYS A 121 19.30 10.81 -11.98
C LYS A 121 19.74 11.74 -13.12
N ASP A 122 19.83 11.21 -14.34
CA ASP A 122 20.10 12.04 -15.51
C ASP A 122 18.99 13.06 -15.73
N LYS A 123 19.37 14.29 -16.11
CA LYS A 123 18.40 15.37 -16.36
C LYS A 123 17.44 15.07 -17.51
N THR A 124 17.74 14.06 -18.32
CA THR A 124 16.94 13.63 -19.49
C THR A 124 15.79 12.69 -19.14
N ASP A 125 15.77 12.08 -17.96
CA ASP A 125 14.75 11.12 -17.54
C ASP A 125 13.39 11.74 -17.09
N ALA A 126 13.23 13.05 -17.23
CA ALA A 126 12.11 13.79 -16.65
C ALA A 126 10.79 13.73 -17.47
N THR A 127 10.71 12.96 -18.58
CA THR A 127 9.52 12.96 -19.44
C THR A 127 9.05 11.57 -19.85
N ASN A 128 8.48 10.84 -18.90
CA ASN A 128 7.45 9.85 -19.22
C ASN A 128 6.28 10.02 -18.25
N SER A 129 5.61 11.17 -18.33
CA SER A 129 4.24 11.27 -17.80
C SER A 129 3.37 10.36 -18.65
N SER A 130 2.81 9.32 -18.02
CA SER A 130 1.79 8.46 -18.60
C SER A 130 0.77 9.35 -19.33
N LYS A 131 0.64 9.19 -20.64
CA LYS A 131 -0.48 9.76 -21.38
C LYS A 131 -1.75 9.16 -20.76
N SER A 132 -2.44 9.91 -19.92
CA SER A 132 -3.78 9.53 -19.47
C SER A 132 -4.61 9.38 -20.74
N ASN A 133 -5.06 8.15 -21.02
CA ASN A 133 -6.01 7.91 -22.10
C ASN A 133 -7.27 8.74 -21.81
N LYS A 134 -7.40 9.89 -22.44
CA LYS A 134 -8.58 10.74 -22.29
C LYS A 134 -9.78 9.98 -22.85
N ILE A 135 -10.73 9.65 -22.00
CA ILE A 135 -11.96 8.93 -22.37
C ILE A 135 -12.79 9.78 -23.34
N PHE A 136 -12.88 11.10 -23.09
CA PHE A 136 -13.68 12.00 -23.89
C PHE A 136 -12.85 12.69 -24.98
N SER A 137 -13.40 12.71 -26.19
CA SER A 137 -12.84 13.45 -27.32
C SER A 137 -12.86 14.97 -27.08
N ASN A 138 -11.98 15.71 -27.77
CA ASN A 138 -11.83 17.15 -27.58
C ASN A 138 -13.08 17.95 -27.97
N LYS A 139 -13.90 17.45 -28.90
CA LYS A 139 -15.14 18.13 -29.30
C LYS A 139 -16.12 18.23 -28.13
N ASN A 140 -16.49 19.42 -27.71
CA ASN A 140 -17.37 19.72 -26.57
C ASN A 140 -16.84 19.18 -25.20
N TYR A 141 -15.52 19.10 -25.03
CA TYR A 141 -14.90 18.47 -23.87
C TYR A 141 -15.43 19.00 -22.53
N SER A 142 -15.45 20.32 -22.32
CA SER A 142 -15.95 20.95 -21.09
C SER A 142 -17.41 20.59 -20.80
N LYS A 143 -18.26 20.53 -21.82
CA LYS A 143 -19.66 20.14 -21.69
C LYS A 143 -19.78 18.66 -21.32
N LYS A 144 -18.99 17.78 -21.96
CA LYS A 144 -18.94 16.34 -21.64
C LYS A 144 -18.51 16.09 -20.20
N ILE A 145 -17.48 16.78 -19.72
CA ILE A 145 -17.02 16.69 -18.33
C ILE A 145 -18.10 17.15 -17.35
N SER A 146 -18.79 18.25 -17.63
CA SER A 146 -19.90 18.73 -16.80
C SER A 146 -21.03 17.68 -16.69
N ILE A 147 -21.43 17.10 -17.83
CA ILE A 147 -22.46 16.05 -17.88
C ILE A 147 -21.97 14.81 -17.10
N TYR A 148 -20.74 14.35 -17.35
CA TYR A 148 -20.14 13.23 -16.63
C TYR A 148 -20.14 13.46 -15.12
N ASN A 149 -19.74 14.64 -14.65
CA ASN A 149 -19.73 14.95 -13.22
C ASN A 149 -21.14 14.91 -12.61
N THR A 150 -22.16 15.34 -13.34
CA THR A 150 -23.56 15.25 -12.92
C THR A 150 -24.01 13.80 -12.85
N VAL A 151 -23.76 12.99 -13.89
CA VAL A 151 -24.04 11.54 -13.89
C VAL A 151 -23.35 10.86 -12.71
N ARG A 152 -22.04 11.08 -12.54
CA ARG A 152 -21.26 10.52 -11.43
C ARG A 152 -21.82 10.92 -10.05
N SER A 153 -22.20 12.20 -9.89
CA SER A 153 -22.78 12.70 -8.63
C SER A 153 -24.11 12.03 -8.32
N ARG A 154 -25.00 11.89 -9.32
CA ARG A 154 -26.31 11.23 -9.13
C ARG A 154 -26.16 9.75 -8.80
N VAL A 155 -25.28 9.03 -9.51
CA VAL A 155 -24.94 7.63 -9.20
C VAL A 155 -24.36 7.52 -7.78
N GLY A 156 -23.42 8.38 -7.40
CA GLY A 156 -22.82 8.37 -6.06
C GLY A 156 -23.79 8.68 -4.91
N ARG A 157 -24.91 9.35 -5.21
CA ARG A 157 -26.01 9.60 -4.27
C ARG A 157 -27.07 8.48 -4.25
N GLY A 158 -26.84 7.37 -4.97
CA GLY A 158 -27.80 6.26 -5.06
C GLY A 158 -28.99 6.54 -5.99
N TRP A 159 -28.85 7.46 -6.94
CA TRP A 159 -29.91 7.82 -7.89
C TRP A 159 -29.51 7.51 -9.35
N PRO A 160 -29.28 6.23 -9.71
CA PRO A 160 -28.88 5.84 -11.06
C PRO A 160 -29.97 6.09 -12.12
N THR A 161 -31.26 6.00 -11.78
CA THR A 161 -32.36 6.30 -12.69
C THR A 161 -32.31 7.75 -13.15
N GLY A 162 -32.20 8.70 -12.22
CA GLY A 162 -32.08 10.11 -12.60
C GLY A 162 -30.77 10.43 -13.30
N ALA A 163 -29.70 9.61 -13.12
CA ALA A 163 -28.48 9.73 -13.91
C ALA A 163 -28.69 9.29 -15.36
N LEU A 164 -29.46 8.22 -15.59
CA LEU A 164 -29.81 7.72 -16.92
C LEU A 164 -30.70 8.71 -17.68
N GLU A 165 -31.73 9.22 -17.05
CA GLU A 165 -32.60 10.26 -17.63
C GLU A 165 -31.79 11.48 -18.05
N TYR A 166 -30.91 11.95 -17.17
CA TYR A 166 -30.05 13.10 -17.46
C TYR A 166 -29.09 12.83 -18.62
N LEU A 167 -28.50 11.63 -18.69
CA LEU A 167 -27.66 11.23 -19.81
C LEU A 167 -28.43 11.24 -21.13
N ASN A 168 -29.65 10.67 -21.15
CA ASN A 168 -30.50 10.58 -22.36
C ASN A 168 -30.84 11.96 -22.92
N HIS A 169 -31.13 12.96 -22.08
CA HIS A 169 -31.32 14.36 -22.52
C HIS A 169 -30.09 14.99 -23.14
N HIS A 170 -28.90 14.46 -22.86
CA HIS A 170 -27.62 15.00 -23.31
C HIS A 170 -26.87 14.08 -24.28
N ILE A 171 -27.50 13.02 -24.76
CA ILE A 171 -26.85 11.92 -25.50
C ILE A 171 -26.12 12.38 -26.77
N LYS A 172 -26.63 13.42 -27.41
CA LYS A 172 -26.06 14.01 -28.64
C LYS A 172 -24.61 14.50 -28.52
N TYR A 173 -24.10 14.67 -27.31
CA TYR A 173 -22.72 15.12 -27.09
C TYR A 173 -21.72 13.99 -27.13
N PHE A 174 -22.15 12.71 -27.08
CA PHE A 174 -21.30 11.56 -26.89
C PHE A 174 -21.29 10.65 -28.12
N ASN A 175 -20.09 10.11 -28.43
CA ASN A 175 -19.97 9.02 -29.40
C ASN A 175 -20.29 7.67 -28.72
N GLN A 176 -20.34 6.57 -29.49
CA GLN A 176 -20.71 5.24 -29.00
C GLN A 176 -19.83 4.77 -27.83
N LYS A 177 -18.49 4.95 -27.93
CA LYS A 177 -17.54 4.56 -26.88
C LYS A 177 -17.75 5.35 -25.59
N GLU A 178 -17.95 6.67 -25.71
CA GLU A 178 -18.21 7.56 -24.58
C GLU A 178 -19.56 7.26 -23.90
N LYS A 179 -20.59 6.95 -24.73
CA LYS A 179 -21.90 6.51 -24.25
C LYS A 179 -21.78 5.19 -23.50
N SER A 180 -21.11 4.19 -24.07
CA SER A 180 -20.86 2.90 -23.44
C SER A 180 -20.17 3.04 -22.07
N PHE A 181 -19.18 3.92 -21.95
CA PHE A 181 -18.54 4.25 -20.67
C PHE A 181 -19.53 4.81 -19.64
N LEU A 182 -20.37 5.79 -20.04
CA LEU A 182 -21.35 6.41 -19.13
C LEU A 182 -22.44 5.43 -18.69
N LEU A 183 -22.93 4.60 -19.61
CA LEU A 183 -23.88 3.53 -19.31
C LEU A 183 -23.30 2.53 -18.32
N SER A 184 -22.00 2.20 -18.43
CA SER A 184 -21.32 1.33 -17.49
C SER A 184 -21.26 1.91 -16.07
N LYS A 185 -21.06 3.23 -15.92
CA LYS A 185 -21.12 3.91 -14.61
C LYS A 185 -22.52 3.90 -14.01
N ILE A 186 -23.56 4.06 -14.83
CA ILE A 186 -24.96 4.02 -14.38
C ILE A 186 -25.36 2.60 -14.00
N ALA A 187 -24.96 1.59 -14.81
CA ALA A 187 -25.19 0.19 -14.51
C ALA A 187 -24.54 -0.24 -13.17
N ASN A 188 -23.34 0.24 -12.89
CA ASN A 188 -22.70 0.04 -11.59
C ASN A 188 -23.54 0.62 -10.43
N GLY A 189 -24.17 1.76 -10.63
CA GLY A 189 -25.09 2.34 -9.64
C GLY A 189 -26.32 1.45 -9.39
N TYR A 190 -26.89 0.88 -10.42
CA TYR A 190 -28.01 -0.09 -10.28
C TYR A 190 -27.54 -1.38 -9.59
N TYR A 191 -26.39 -1.92 -9.98
CA TYR A 191 -25.82 -3.13 -9.38
C TYR A 191 -25.57 -2.97 -7.87
N LEU A 192 -24.98 -1.84 -7.45
CA LEU A 192 -24.75 -1.54 -6.03
C LEU A 192 -26.03 -1.26 -5.23
N ALA A 193 -27.13 -0.98 -5.93
CA ALA A 193 -28.47 -0.87 -5.35
C ALA A 193 -29.28 -2.19 -5.39
N ASP A 194 -28.64 -3.31 -5.76
CA ASP A 194 -29.27 -4.64 -5.90
C ASP A 194 -30.37 -4.70 -6.97
N LEU A 195 -30.25 -3.85 -8.01
CA LEU A 195 -31.20 -3.72 -9.11
C LEU A 195 -30.62 -4.33 -10.41
N ASP A 196 -30.30 -5.63 -10.37
CA ASP A 196 -29.61 -6.35 -11.44
C ASP A 196 -30.29 -6.27 -12.80
N ASP A 197 -31.62 -6.40 -12.85
CA ASP A 197 -32.34 -6.31 -14.11
C ASP A 197 -32.18 -4.94 -14.75
N LYS A 198 -32.20 -3.86 -13.97
CA LYS A 198 -31.95 -2.50 -14.48
C LYS A 198 -30.51 -2.33 -14.95
N ALA A 199 -29.53 -2.90 -14.21
CA ALA A 199 -28.14 -2.88 -14.61
C ALA A 199 -27.92 -3.59 -15.95
N ILE A 200 -28.51 -4.78 -16.12
CA ILE A 200 -28.47 -5.57 -17.37
C ILE A 200 -29.16 -4.82 -18.51
N ASN A 201 -30.35 -4.24 -18.28
CA ASN A 201 -31.12 -3.55 -19.31
C ASN A 201 -30.38 -2.31 -19.84
N VAL A 202 -29.76 -1.51 -18.98
CA VAL A 202 -28.94 -0.38 -19.39
C VAL A 202 -27.76 -0.81 -20.28
N LEU A 203 -27.19 -1.98 -20.03
CA LEU A 203 -26.07 -2.55 -20.78
C LEU A 203 -26.54 -3.42 -21.99
N ASN A 204 -27.82 -3.42 -22.32
CA ASN A 204 -28.34 -3.92 -23.59
C ASN A 204 -28.53 -2.81 -24.65
N ASP A 205 -28.12 -1.56 -24.35
CA ASP A 205 -28.11 -0.45 -25.31
C ASP A 205 -27.14 -0.75 -26.46
N GLU A 206 -27.50 -0.34 -27.67
CA GLU A 206 -26.72 -0.58 -28.90
C GLU A 206 -25.29 -0.06 -28.81
N ALA A 207 -25.08 1.10 -28.19
CA ALA A 207 -23.75 1.66 -28.03
C ALA A 207 -22.85 0.78 -27.16
N PHE A 208 -23.43 0.13 -26.13
CA PHE A 208 -22.67 -0.81 -25.30
C PHE A 208 -22.43 -2.13 -26.04
N LEU A 209 -23.41 -2.62 -26.76
CA LEU A 209 -23.28 -3.90 -27.49
C LEU A 209 -22.26 -3.80 -28.63
N SER A 210 -22.20 -2.65 -29.32
CA SER A 210 -21.24 -2.43 -30.42
C SER A 210 -19.83 -2.11 -29.94
N GLN A 211 -19.68 -1.40 -28.82
CA GLN A 211 -18.38 -1.01 -28.23
C GLN A 211 -18.41 -1.19 -26.70
N PRO A 212 -18.36 -2.43 -26.23
CA PRO A 212 -18.47 -2.70 -24.80
C PRO A 212 -17.30 -2.11 -24.00
N TYR A 213 -17.61 -1.42 -22.91
CA TYR A 213 -16.64 -0.91 -21.96
C TYR A 213 -16.36 -1.94 -20.87
N SER A 214 -15.09 -2.15 -20.52
CA SER A 214 -14.67 -3.26 -19.63
C SER A 214 -15.42 -3.30 -18.31
N GLU A 215 -15.58 -2.17 -17.60
CA GLU A 215 -16.34 -2.16 -16.35
C GLU A 215 -17.83 -2.47 -16.54
N GLY A 216 -18.41 -2.16 -17.70
CA GLY A 216 -19.79 -2.56 -18.02
C GLY A 216 -19.93 -4.07 -18.18
N LEU A 217 -19.00 -4.72 -18.87
CA LEU A 217 -18.97 -6.19 -18.97
C LEU A 217 -18.81 -6.85 -17.59
N TRP A 218 -17.95 -6.26 -16.74
CA TRP A 218 -17.79 -6.70 -15.36
C TRP A 218 -19.10 -6.67 -14.60
N ILE A 219 -19.79 -5.53 -14.59
CA ILE A 219 -21.08 -5.35 -13.90
C ILE A 219 -22.16 -6.26 -14.50
N LYS A 220 -22.22 -6.38 -15.83
CA LYS A 220 -23.21 -7.26 -16.50
C LYS A 220 -22.99 -8.73 -16.15
N GLY A 221 -21.71 -9.15 -16.08
CA GLY A 221 -21.32 -10.49 -15.64
C GLY A 221 -21.73 -10.77 -14.19
N LEU A 222 -21.37 -9.86 -13.26
CA LEU A 222 -21.76 -9.97 -11.85
C LEU A 222 -23.27 -9.98 -11.66
N SER A 223 -24.01 -9.13 -12.38
CA SER A 223 -25.48 -9.10 -12.33
C SER A 223 -26.11 -10.43 -12.80
N TYR A 224 -25.59 -11.03 -13.88
CA TYR A 224 -26.04 -12.35 -14.31
C TYR A 224 -25.67 -13.44 -13.30
N TYR A 225 -24.45 -13.40 -12.74
CA TYR A 225 -24.01 -14.36 -11.74
C TYR A 225 -24.88 -14.34 -10.49
N ARG A 226 -25.14 -13.14 -9.94
CA ARG A 226 -26.01 -12.93 -8.78
C ARG A 226 -27.44 -13.46 -9.00
N LYS A 227 -27.93 -13.38 -10.23
CA LYS A 227 -29.24 -13.93 -10.65
C LYS A 227 -29.22 -15.43 -10.98
N GLY A 228 -28.10 -16.14 -10.76
CA GLY A 228 -27.97 -17.56 -11.09
C GLY A 228 -27.92 -17.87 -12.59
N LYS A 229 -27.76 -16.84 -13.46
CA LYS A 229 -27.69 -17.01 -14.93
C LYS A 229 -26.23 -17.25 -15.35
N TYR A 230 -25.66 -18.35 -14.90
CA TYR A 230 -24.23 -18.61 -14.94
C TYR A 230 -23.64 -18.68 -16.35
N GLN A 231 -24.32 -19.30 -17.33
CA GLN A 231 -23.87 -19.30 -18.73
C GLN A 231 -23.75 -17.87 -19.29
N LYS A 232 -24.76 -17.03 -19.03
CA LYS A 232 -24.71 -15.62 -19.47
C LYS A 232 -23.61 -14.86 -18.77
N ALA A 233 -23.38 -15.07 -17.47
CA ALA A 233 -22.29 -14.49 -16.70
C ALA A 233 -20.93 -14.90 -17.28
N SER A 234 -20.72 -16.20 -17.49
CA SER A 234 -19.46 -16.75 -18.05
C SER A 234 -19.11 -16.09 -19.37
N ARG A 235 -20.07 -15.97 -20.30
CA ARG A 235 -19.85 -15.31 -21.61
C ARG A 235 -19.46 -13.83 -21.47
N GLN A 236 -20.09 -13.07 -20.57
CA GLN A 236 -19.70 -11.65 -20.35
C GLN A 236 -18.29 -11.54 -19.78
N PHE A 237 -17.95 -12.36 -18.80
CA PHE A 237 -16.64 -12.40 -18.21
C PHE A 237 -15.54 -12.88 -19.19
N LEU A 238 -15.87 -13.84 -20.07
CA LEU A 238 -14.96 -14.30 -21.11
C LEU A 238 -14.64 -13.19 -22.13
N ILE A 239 -15.66 -12.41 -22.53
CA ILE A 239 -15.44 -11.24 -23.39
C ILE A 239 -14.53 -10.23 -22.66
N LEU A 240 -14.83 -9.94 -21.39
CA LEU A 240 -14.03 -9.05 -20.55
C LEU A 240 -12.56 -9.46 -20.51
N SER A 241 -12.27 -10.75 -20.29
CA SER A 241 -10.90 -11.27 -20.23
C SER A 241 -10.10 -11.05 -21.52
N LYS A 242 -10.80 -10.99 -22.66
CA LYS A 242 -10.17 -10.84 -24.00
C LYS A 242 -9.96 -9.37 -24.40
N ILE A 243 -10.86 -8.45 -24.02
CA ILE A 243 -10.85 -7.08 -24.54
C ILE A 243 -10.28 -6.06 -23.55
N SER A 244 -10.13 -6.40 -22.26
CA SER A 244 -9.68 -5.44 -21.26
C SER A 244 -8.19 -5.20 -21.32
N ASP A 245 -7.76 -3.94 -21.51
CA ASP A 245 -6.37 -3.50 -21.36
C ASP A 245 -5.95 -3.44 -19.87
N ASN A 246 -6.92 -3.40 -18.95
CA ASN A 246 -6.66 -3.44 -17.53
C ASN A 246 -6.42 -4.88 -17.09
N LYS A 247 -5.17 -5.20 -16.73
CA LYS A 247 -4.75 -6.55 -16.32
C LYS A 247 -5.61 -7.11 -15.18
N TRP A 248 -5.98 -6.29 -14.19
CA TRP A 248 -6.83 -6.72 -13.08
C TRP A 248 -8.22 -7.17 -13.56
N LEU A 249 -8.86 -6.36 -14.41
CA LEU A 249 -10.18 -6.70 -14.98
C LEU A 249 -10.11 -7.90 -15.93
N SER A 250 -9.03 -8.02 -16.69
CA SER A 250 -8.81 -9.17 -17.59
C SER A 250 -8.71 -10.48 -16.79
N ASP A 251 -7.90 -10.48 -15.72
CA ASP A 251 -7.73 -11.66 -14.86
C ASP A 251 -9.02 -11.97 -14.07
N ALA A 252 -9.69 -10.94 -13.55
CA ALA A 252 -11.00 -11.10 -12.92
C ALA A 252 -12.02 -11.71 -13.89
N GLY A 253 -12.04 -11.25 -15.13
CA GLY A 253 -12.89 -11.82 -16.19
C GLY A 253 -12.58 -13.30 -16.45
N ALA A 254 -11.32 -13.68 -16.51
CA ALA A 254 -10.91 -15.08 -16.69
C ALA A 254 -11.37 -15.97 -15.52
N TYR A 255 -11.07 -15.53 -14.29
CA TYR A 255 -11.44 -16.26 -13.07
C TYR A 255 -12.96 -16.44 -12.94
N TRP A 256 -13.74 -15.34 -13.04
CA TRP A 256 -15.18 -15.38 -12.89
C TRP A 256 -15.89 -16.07 -14.06
N SER A 257 -15.30 -16.05 -15.28
CA SER A 257 -15.81 -16.83 -16.41
C SER A 257 -15.70 -18.33 -16.11
N PHE A 258 -14.52 -18.78 -15.65
CA PHE A 258 -14.33 -20.17 -15.26
C PHE A 258 -15.26 -20.57 -14.10
N LEU A 259 -15.28 -19.80 -13.00
CA LEU A 259 -16.13 -20.07 -11.86
C LEU A 259 -17.62 -20.15 -12.25
N SER A 260 -18.08 -19.27 -13.15
CA SER A 260 -19.46 -19.32 -13.67
C SER A 260 -19.72 -20.57 -14.49
N SER A 261 -18.76 -20.97 -15.35
CA SER A 261 -18.92 -22.15 -16.22
C SER A 261 -18.89 -23.48 -15.45
N THR A 262 -18.25 -23.52 -14.26
CA THR A 262 -18.31 -24.72 -13.39
C THR A 262 -19.65 -24.90 -12.68
N LYS A 263 -20.43 -23.83 -12.51
CA LYS A 263 -21.76 -23.89 -11.90
C LYS A 263 -22.86 -24.34 -12.88
N ASP A 264 -22.58 -24.27 -14.18
CA ASP A 264 -23.51 -24.68 -15.24
C ASP A 264 -22.67 -25.20 -16.42
N ALA A 265 -22.36 -26.48 -16.37
CA ALA A 265 -21.39 -27.14 -17.26
C ALA A 265 -21.98 -27.57 -18.63
N GLU A 266 -23.23 -27.23 -18.96
CA GLU A 266 -23.85 -27.63 -20.23
C GLU A 266 -23.17 -27.01 -21.46
N ASP A 267 -22.58 -25.81 -21.34
CA ASP A 267 -21.86 -25.12 -22.41
C ASP A 267 -20.36 -25.50 -22.41
N VAL A 268 -20.03 -26.66 -22.94
CA VAL A 268 -18.66 -27.19 -23.01
C VAL A 268 -17.71 -26.25 -23.77
N ILE A 269 -18.20 -25.52 -24.79
CA ILE A 269 -17.39 -24.59 -25.58
C ILE A 269 -16.97 -23.41 -24.71
N THR A 270 -17.92 -22.81 -24.02
CA THR A 270 -17.60 -21.69 -23.10
C THR A 270 -16.72 -22.17 -21.94
N PHE A 271 -16.93 -23.38 -21.41
CA PHE A 271 -16.08 -23.96 -20.38
C PHE A 271 -14.62 -24.09 -20.83
N LYS A 272 -14.38 -24.72 -22.01
CA LYS A 272 -13.01 -24.83 -22.56
C LYS A 272 -12.35 -23.46 -22.76
N ALA A 273 -13.08 -22.52 -23.36
CA ALA A 273 -12.56 -21.16 -23.58
C ALA A 273 -12.29 -20.41 -22.27
N SER A 274 -13.07 -20.62 -21.22
CA SER A 274 -12.85 -20.03 -19.90
C SER A 274 -11.64 -20.65 -19.19
N LEU A 275 -11.42 -21.96 -19.33
CA LEU A 275 -10.22 -22.64 -18.83
C LEU A 275 -8.94 -22.15 -19.53
N GLU A 276 -8.98 -21.92 -20.85
CA GLU A 276 -7.86 -21.30 -21.58
C GLU A 276 -7.58 -19.87 -21.11
N ALA A 277 -8.63 -19.06 -20.87
CA ALA A 277 -8.49 -17.72 -20.33
C ALA A 277 -7.88 -17.75 -18.92
N LEU A 278 -8.34 -18.69 -18.06
CA LEU A 278 -7.81 -18.92 -16.73
C LEU A 278 -6.30 -19.24 -16.77
N ASN A 279 -5.90 -20.16 -17.65
CA ASN A 279 -4.49 -20.50 -17.85
C ASN A 279 -3.63 -19.28 -18.25
N LYS A 280 -4.15 -18.42 -19.14
CA LYS A 280 -3.47 -17.18 -19.55
C LYS A 280 -3.39 -16.14 -18.44
N SER A 281 -4.33 -16.12 -17.50
CA SER A 281 -4.34 -15.20 -16.37
C SER A 281 -3.36 -15.61 -15.26
N CYS A 282 -2.98 -16.89 -15.21
CA CYS A 282 -1.95 -17.38 -14.29
C CYS A 282 -0.57 -16.91 -14.75
N ARG A 283 -0.05 -15.90 -14.07
CA ARG A 283 1.26 -15.29 -14.32
C ARG A 283 1.79 -14.66 -13.04
N PRO A 284 3.11 -14.36 -12.93
CA PRO A 284 3.66 -13.64 -11.78
C PRO A 284 3.02 -12.26 -11.69
N SER A 285 2.07 -12.12 -10.79
CA SER A 285 1.30 -10.88 -10.62
C SER A 285 0.75 -10.79 -9.20
N PHE A 286 0.59 -9.55 -8.68
CA PHE A 286 -0.08 -9.27 -7.39
C PHE A 286 -1.59 -9.14 -7.50
N ASN A 287 -2.14 -9.45 -8.65
CA ASN A 287 -3.56 -9.47 -8.84
C ASN A 287 -4.13 -10.74 -8.19
N ILE A 288 -5.05 -10.58 -7.24
CA ILE A 288 -5.71 -11.69 -6.54
C ILE A 288 -6.28 -12.72 -7.52
N TYR A 289 -6.87 -12.28 -8.64
CA TYR A 289 -7.46 -13.17 -9.62
C TYR A 289 -6.42 -13.97 -10.42
N SER A 290 -5.22 -13.38 -10.67
CA SER A 290 -4.10 -14.14 -11.23
C SER A 290 -3.62 -15.23 -10.27
N ILE A 291 -3.49 -14.90 -8.99
CA ILE A 291 -3.10 -15.85 -7.93
C ILE A 291 -4.14 -16.98 -7.81
N LEU A 292 -5.42 -16.65 -7.76
CA LEU A 292 -6.51 -17.64 -7.69
C LEU A 292 -6.55 -18.52 -8.95
N SER A 293 -6.29 -17.95 -10.13
CA SER A 293 -6.20 -18.70 -11.38
C SER A 293 -5.06 -19.72 -11.36
N CYS A 294 -3.86 -19.31 -10.89
CA CYS A 294 -2.73 -20.22 -10.73
C CYS A 294 -3.08 -21.36 -9.75
N ARG A 295 -3.73 -21.03 -8.64
CA ARG A 295 -4.10 -22.03 -7.63
C ARG A 295 -5.08 -23.08 -8.17
N ILE A 296 -6.04 -22.68 -9.01
CA ILE A 296 -7.00 -23.60 -9.63
C ILE A 296 -6.31 -24.60 -10.57
N ILE A 297 -5.27 -24.17 -11.31
CA ILE A 297 -4.53 -25.04 -12.23
C ILE A 297 -3.29 -25.68 -11.60
N ASP A 298 -3.20 -25.64 -10.26
CA ASP A 298 -2.12 -26.22 -9.47
C ASP A 298 -0.71 -25.71 -9.83
N LYS A 299 -0.61 -24.45 -10.23
CA LYS A 299 0.67 -23.77 -10.42
C LYS A 299 0.98 -22.85 -9.24
N THR A 300 2.21 -22.94 -8.73
CA THR A 300 2.69 -22.04 -7.68
C THR A 300 3.34 -20.79 -8.29
N ILE A 301 3.27 -19.65 -7.58
CA ILE A 301 3.92 -18.42 -8.03
C ILE A 301 5.47 -18.56 -7.96
N GLN A 302 5.97 -19.51 -7.18
CA GLN A 302 7.39 -19.82 -7.03
C GLN A 302 8.02 -20.41 -8.30
N ASP A 303 7.20 -20.89 -9.26
CA ASP A 303 7.66 -21.42 -10.54
C ASP A 303 8.20 -20.35 -11.51
N PHE A 304 8.22 -19.08 -11.07
CA PHE A 304 8.70 -17.96 -11.87
C PHE A 304 10.05 -17.45 -11.36
N GLU A 305 11.12 -17.67 -12.14
CA GLU A 305 12.46 -17.18 -11.82
C GLU A 305 12.60 -15.67 -12.07
N PHE A 306 13.12 -14.96 -11.06
CA PHE A 306 13.45 -13.54 -11.18
C PHE A 306 14.96 -13.34 -11.08
N ASN A 307 15.57 -12.72 -12.09
CA ASN A 307 17.00 -12.44 -12.09
C ASN A 307 17.30 -11.13 -11.33
N THR A 308 18.02 -11.23 -10.21
CA THR A 308 18.26 -10.12 -9.27
C THR A 308 19.75 -9.86 -8.97
N SER A 309 20.65 -10.15 -9.89
CA SER A 309 22.10 -9.96 -9.66
C SER A 309 22.47 -8.50 -9.37
N ILE A 310 23.22 -8.24 -8.31
CA ILE A 310 23.69 -6.92 -7.86
C ILE A 310 25.18 -6.94 -7.53
N MET A 311 25.90 -5.86 -7.89
CA MET A 311 27.32 -5.73 -7.60
C MET A 311 27.58 -5.23 -6.17
N ASN A 312 28.42 -5.92 -5.40
CA ASN A 312 28.78 -5.56 -4.03
C ASN A 312 29.60 -4.25 -3.92
N SER A 313 30.36 -3.88 -4.98
CA SER A 313 31.22 -2.69 -4.99
C SER A 313 30.48 -1.35 -4.78
N ASP A 314 29.20 -1.27 -5.10
CA ASP A 314 28.42 -0.05 -4.91
C ASP A 314 28.01 0.18 -3.45
N LEU A 315 27.86 -0.91 -2.69
CA LEU A 315 27.49 -0.85 -1.28
C LEU A 315 28.60 -0.21 -0.44
N ASP A 316 29.84 -0.62 -0.65
CA ASP A 316 31.00 -0.08 0.09
C ASP A 316 31.15 1.43 -0.21
N SER A 317 31.05 1.81 -1.48
CA SER A 317 31.07 3.22 -1.88
C SER A 317 29.96 4.05 -1.25
N PHE A 318 28.77 3.48 -1.05
CA PHE A 318 27.68 4.17 -0.36
C PHE A 318 27.94 4.30 1.14
N LEU A 319 28.36 3.21 1.80
CA LEU A 319 28.61 3.19 3.25
C LEU A 319 29.76 4.11 3.66
N ASP A 320 30.71 4.38 2.77
CA ASP A 320 31.80 5.35 3.02
C ASP A 320 31.33 6.82 3.01
N THR A 321 30.17 7.10 2.45
CA THR A 321 29.62 8.47 2.46
C THR A 321 29.11 8.87 3.86
N LYS A 322 29.07 10.19 4.15
CA LYS A 322 28.45 10.71 5.40
C LYS A 322 27.02 10.21 5.57
N LEU A 323 26.25 10.11 4.48
CA LEU A 323 24.88 9.57 4.50
C LEU A 323 24.89 8.08 4.85
N GLY A 324 25.71 7.28 4.19
CA GLY A 324 25.78 5.84 4.43
C GLY A 324 26.16 5.51 5.87
N LYS A 325 27.18 6.20 6.41
CA LYS A 325 27.58 6.07 7.83
C LYS A 325 26.44 6.45 8.78
N ARG A 326 25.73 7.55 8.50
CA ARG A 326 24.56 7.97 9.30
C ARG A 326 23.42 6.94 9.25
N ILE A 327 23.14 6.38 8.08
CA ILE A 327 22.13 5.33 7.92
C ILE A 327 22.52 4.07 8.69
N GLN A 328 23.77 3.64 8.57
CA GLN A 328 24.26 2.49 9.33
C GLN A 328 24.17 2.73 10.85
N ALA A 329 24.58 3.92 11.32
CA ALA A 329 24.44 4.29 12.73
C ALA A 329 22.99 4.27 13.24
N LEU A 330 22.02 4.66 12.42
CA LEU A 330 20.59 4.54 12.75
C LEU A 330 20.14 3.07 12.87
N ILE A 331 20.66 2.21 12.01
CA ILE A 331 20.39 0.76 12.06
C ILE A 331 21.03 0.16 13.31
N ASP A 332 22.27 0.50 13.63
CA ASP A 332 23.00 0.01 14.81
C ASP A 332 22.26 0.29 16.13
N ILE A 333 21.50 1.38 16.17
CA ILE A 333 20.70 1.76 17.36
C ILE A 333 19.19 1.36 17.26
N ASP A 334 18.80 0.54 16.30
CA ASP A 334 17.43 0.07 16.04
C ASP A 334 16.44 1.18 15.61
N GLU A 335 16.95 2.31 15.10
CA GLU A 335 16.12 3.39 14.55
C GLU A 335 15.76 3.16 13.07
N LEU A 336 15.36 1.93 12.74
CA LEU A 336 15.04 1.49 11.37
C LEU A 336 14.04 2.42 10.65
N PRO A 337 12.96 2.90 11.30
CA PRO A 337 12.02 3.79 10.61
C PRO A 337 12.63 5.13 10.18
N ILE A 338 13.61 5.65 10.93
CA ILE A 338 14.32 6.88 10.54
C ILE A 338 15.23 6.61 9.35
N ALA A 339 15.98 5.51 9.38
CA ALA A 339 16.81 5.07 8.26
C ALA A 339 16.00 4.90 6.97
N GLU A 340 14.82 4.26 7.05
CA GLU A 340 13.90 4.10 5.91
C GLU A 340 13.42 5.45 5.35
N ILE A 341 13.05 6.40 6.21
CA ILE A 341 12.58 7.73 5.77
C ILE A 341 13.70 8.48 5.07
N GLU A 342 14.92 8.45 5.62
CA GLU A 342 16.08 9.10 5.01
C GLU A 342 16.37 8.55 3.61
N LEU A 343 16.38 7.22 3.43
CA LEU A 343 16.64 6.58 2.15
C LEU A 343 15.48 6.75 1.17
N ASN A 344 14.24 6.66 1.64
CA ASN A 344 13.07 6.81 0.78
C ASN A 344 12.96 8.19 0.12
N ARG A 345 13.49 9.23 0.75
CA ARG A 345 13.55 10.59 0.17
C ARG A 345 14.37 10.66 -1.12
N LEU A 346 15.32 9.76 -1.29
CA LEU A 346 16.26 9.75 -2.41
C LEU A 346 15.69 9.09 -3.67
N GLN A 347 14.63 8.31 -3.56
CA GLN A 347 14.05 7.53 -4.67
C GLN A 347 13.75 8.36 -5.93
N ASN A 348 13.32 9.61 -5.75
CA ASN A 348 12.96 10.49 -6.86
C ASN A 348 14.14 11.19 -7.55
N ILE A 349 15.29 11.26 -6.90
CA ILE A 349 16.46 12.02 -7.36
C ILE A 349 17.63 11.13 -7.77
N THR A 350 17.51 9.82 -7.59
CA THR A 350 18.56 8.83 -7.90
C THR A 350 18.19 7.98 -9.11
N ASN A 351 19.20 7.41 -9.77
CA ASN A 351 19.04 6.48 -10.87
C ASN A 351 18.71 5.05 -10.40
N ASP A 352 18.45 4.15 -11.34
CA ASP A 352 18.07 2.77 -11.03
C ASP A 352 19.23 1.96 -10.41
N ARG A 353 20.51 2.32 -10.68
CA ARG A 353 21.67 1.70 -10.04
C ARG A 353 21.61 1.88 -8.53
N PHE A 354 21.38 3.10 -8.05
CA PHE A 354 21.23 3.39 -6.63
C PHE A 354 20.02 2.72 -6.01
N LYS A 355 18.88 2.70 -6.75
CA LYS A 355 17.67 2.03 -6.25
C LYS A 355 17.87 0.52 -6.08
N ARG A 356 18.61 -0.14 -7.00
CA ARG A 356 18.98 -1.55 -6.85
C ARG A 356 19.86 -1.78 -5.62
N LEU A 357 20.85 -0.90 -5.38
CA LEU A 357 21.66 -0.92 -4.17
C LEU A 357 20.78 -0.80 -2.92
N ILE A 358 19.86 0.18 -2.89
CA ILE A 358 18.95 0.40 -1.75
C ILE A 358 18.00 -0.79 -1.55
N LEU A 359 17.52 -1.44 -2.62
CA LEU A 359 16.70 -2.63 -2.50
C LEU A 359 17.44 -3.75 -1.77
N ASN A 360 18.68 -4.05 -2.15
CA ASN A 360 19.50 -5.06 -1.47
C ASN A 360 19.83 -4.68 -0.03
N PHE A 361 20.22 -3.43 0.16
CA PHE A 361 20.52 -2.91 1.48
C PHE A 361 19.30 -3.04 2.40
N SER A 362 18.11 -2.75 1.88
CA SER A 362 16.86 -2.85 2.65
C SER A 362 16.50 -4.30 3.01
N ILE A 363 16.72 -5.24 2.10
CA ILE A 363 16.52 -6.68 2.36
C ILE A 363 17.48 -7.16 3.44
N LYS A 364 18.77 -6.84 3.31
CA LYS A 364 19.82 -7.26 4.25
C LYS A 364 19.62 -6.72 5.68
N ASN A 365 18.99 -5.56 5.82
CA ASN A 365 18.80 -4.86 7.09
C ASN A 365 17.33 -4.83 7.57
N ASP A 366 16.45 -5.69 7.04
CA ASP A 366 15.03 -5.76 7.42
C ASP A 366 14.26 -4.42 7.31
N LEU A 367 14.66 -3.54 6.37
CA LEU A 367 14.00 -2.27 6.10
C LEU A 367 12.79 -2.48 5.17
N SER A 368 11.79 -3.17 5.68
CA SER A 368 10.67 -3.73 4.91
C SER A 368 9.86 -2.69 4.14
N SER A 369 9.59 -1.51 4.74
CA SER A 369 8.86 -0.44 4.07
C SER A 369 9.66 0.13 2.89
N LEU A 370 10.95 0.29 3.04
CA LEU A 370 11.84 0.76 1.99
C LEU A 370 11.99 -0.27 0.86
N GLN A 371 12.12 -1.55 1.21
CA GLN A 371 12.16 -2.68 0.27
C GLN A 371 10.95 -2.64 -0.68
N ILE A 372 9.73 -2.61 -0.15
CA ILE A 372 8.50 -2.57 -0.93
C ILE A 372 8.46 -1.35 -1.86
N LYS A 373 8.78 -0.17 -1.34
CA LYS A 373 8.73 1.07 -2.11
C LYS A 373 9.75 1.06 -3.24
N THR A 374 10.97 0.61 -2.94
CA THR A 374 12.05 0.54 -3.94
C THR A 374 11.75 -0.49 -5.01
N ALA A 375 11.22 -1.67 -4.64
CA ALA A 375 10.80 -2.68 -5.60
C ALA A 375 9.71 -2.14 -6.55
N LYS A 376 8.70 -1.45 -6.04
CA LYS A 376 7.67 -0.80 -6.86
C LYS A 376 8.22 0.26 -7.80
N TYR A 377 9.25 1.01 -7.39
CA TYR A 377 9.92 1.98 -8.28
C TYR A 377 10.67 1.29 -9.42
N LEU A 378 11.39 0.20 -9.12
CA LEU A 378 12.22 -0.50 -10.10
C LEU A 378 11.41 -1.34 -11.07
N PHE A 379 10.44 -2.09 -10.57
CA PHE A 379 9.76 -3.14 -11.31
C PHE A 379 8.30 -2.80 -11.65
N LYS A 380 7.75 -1.74 -11.07
CA LYS A 380 6.33 -1.33 -11.24
C LYS A 380 5.36 -2.48 -10.94
N ASP A 381 4.53 -2.84 -11.91
CA ASP A 381 3.53 -3.91 -11.79
C ASP A 381 4.16 -5.33 -11.88
N ASP A 382 5.41 -5.44 -12.32
CA ASP A 382 6.14 -6.70 -12.47
C ASP A 382 7.12 -6.97 -11.30
N ALA A 383 6.92 -6.32 -10.15
CA ALA A 383 7.79 -6.50 -8.99
C ALA A 383 7.67 -7.92 -8.41
N PRO A 384 8.82 -8.61 -8.13
CA PRO A 384 8.82 -9.93 -7.52
C PRO A 384 8.09 -9.98 -6.19
N ILE A 385 7.39 -11.11 -5.93
CA ILE A 385 6.55 -11.26 -4.74
C ILE A 385 7.35 -11.12 -3.45
N ASP A 386 8.54 -11.71 -3.39
CA ASP A 386 9.42 -11.70 -2.22
C ASP A 386 9.85 -10.28 -1.82
N TYR A 387 9.92 -9.36 -2.80
CA TYR A 387 10.22 -7.97 -2.54
C TYR A 387 9.02 -7.17 -2.03
N LEU A 388 7.82 -7.61 -2.34
CA LEU A 388 6.59 -6.92 -1.95
C LEU A 388 5.94 -7.51 -0.68
N TYR A 389 6.36 -8.71 -0.27
CA TYR A 389 5.91 -9.37 0.97
C TYR A 389 7.12 -9.77 1.83
N PRO A 390 7.86 -8.78 2.38
CA PRO A 390 8.97 -9.08 3.27
C PRO A 390 8.49 -9.82 4.50
N THR A 391 9.33 -10.73 5.00
CA THR A 391 9.14 -11.45 6.26
C THR A 391 10.29 -11.10 7.22
N PRO A 392 10.30 -9.87 7.77
CA PRO A 392 11.41 -9.40 8.57
C PRO A 392 11.57 -10.22 9.86
N GLN A 393 12.82 -10.45 10.28
CA GLN A 393 13.09 -11.27 11.45
C GLN A 393 12.50 -10.70 12.74
N TRP A 394 12.48 -9.36 12.88
CA TRP A 394 11.97 -8.70 14.08
C TRP A 394 10.49 -8.97 14.38
N ILE A 395 9.67 -9.37 13.38
CA ILE A 395 8.25 -9.67 13.59
C ILE A 395 8.00 -11.13 14.01
N GLN A 396 8.95 -12.04 13.78
CA GLN A 396 8.75 -13.49 13.98
C GLN A 396 8.47 -13.87 15.43
N ASN A 397 8.94 -13.07 16.39
CA ASN A 397 8.77 -13.30 17.82
C ASN A 397 7.54 -12.58 18.42
N TYR A 398 6.73 -11.91 17.59
CA TYR A 398 5.56 -11.20 18.09
C TYR A 398 4.39 -12.14 18.36
N ASN A 399 3.52 -11.74 19.29
CA ASN A 399 2.30 -12.48 19.61
C ASN A 399 1.21 -12.19 18.55
N PHE A 400 0.82 -13.21 17.80
CA PHE A 400 -0.23 -13.14 16.78
C PHE A 400 -1.60 -13.61 17.28
N ASN A 401 -1.75 -13.97 18.58
CA ASN A 401 -3.02 -14.39 19.17
C ASN A 401 -3.72 -15.51 18.37
N ASP A 402 -2.99 -16.60 18.07
CA ASP A 402 -3.46 -17.78 17.31
C ASP A 402 -3.92 -17.49 15.86
N ILE A 403 -3.63 -16.29 15.34
CA ILE A 403 -3.84 -15.99 13.92
C ILE A 403 -2.58 -16.41 13.14
N ASP A 404 -2.79 -17.00 11.96
CA ASP A 404 -1.68 -17.33 11.05
C ASP A 404 -0.82 -16.08 10.78
N PRO A 405 0.50 -16.14 11.05
CA PRO A 405 1.42 -15.03 10.82
C PRO A 405 1.35 -14.47 9.41
N THR A 406 1.08 -15.31 8.40
CA THR A 406 0.97 -14.90 7.00
C THR A 406 -0.17 -13.90 6.78
N ILE A 407 -1.30 -14.09 7.47
CA ILE A 407 -2.44 -13.17 7.42
C ILE A 407 -2.03 -11.83 8.02
N ILE A 408 -1.42 -11.82 9.19
CA ILE A 408 -1.00 -10.60 9.88
C ILE A 408 0.04 -9.82 9.06
N ILE A 409 1.03 -10.51 8.51
CA ILE A 409 2.06 -9.91 7.64
C ILE A 409 1.42 -9.29 6.38
N SER A 410 0.46 -9.98 5.78
CA SER A 410 -0.29 -9.48 4.62
C SER A 410 -1.12 -8.23 4.97
N MET A 411 -1.75 -8.20 6.15
CA MET A 411 -2.47 -7.03 6.65
C MET A 411 -1.54 -5.86 6.93
N ILE A 412 -0.40 -6.08 7.57
CA ILE A 412 0.62 -5.04 7.81
C ILE A 412 1.08 -4.42 6.48
N ARG A 413 1.31 -5.27 5.48
CA ARG A 413 1.67 -4.78 4.14
C ARG A 413 0.57 -3.91 3.54
N GLN A 414 -0.69 -4.28 3.66
CA GLN A 414 -1.83 -3.52 3.13
C GLN A 414 -2.04 -2.21 3.89
N GLU A 415 -2.01 -2.25 5.21
CA GLU A 415 -2.37 -1.14 6.08
C GLU A 415 -1.28 -0.05 6.12
N SER A 416 -0.01 -0.42 6.21
CA SER A 416 1.09 0.53 6.43
C SER A 416 2.27 0.36 5.49
N GLN A 417 2.32 -0.71 4.69
CA GLN A 417 3.53 -1.15 3.99
C GLN A 417 4.72 -1.25 4.95
N PHE A 418 4.52 -1.86 6.11
CA PHE A 418 5.50 -2.03 7.19
C PHE A 418 6.00 -0.73 7.83
N SER A 419 5.32 0.39 7.67
CA SER A 419 5.69 1.64 8.32
C SER A 419 5.17 1.71 9.76
N ALA A 420 6.04 1.51 10.74
CA ALA A 420 5.68 1.54 12.17
C ALA A 420 5.12 2.90 12.61
N PHE A 421 5.55 4.00 11.98
CA PHE A 421 5.07 5.35 12.29
C PHE A 421 3.96 5.84 11.36
N ALA A 422 3.32 4.95 10.61
CA ALA A 422 2.19 5.32 9.78
C ALA A 422 1.04 5.89 10.62
N LYS A 423 0.44 6.97 10.12
CA LYS A 423 -0.76 7.58 10.70
C LYS A 423 -1.72 7.98 9.59
N SER A 424 -2.94 7.47 9.63
CA SER A 424 -3.97 7.83 8.65
C SER A 424 -4.63 9.18 8.96
N GLY A 425 -5.35 9.73 7.99
CA GLY A 425 -6.19 10.92 8.18
C GLY A 425 -7.30 10.73 9.23
N LYS A 426 -7.72 9.50 9.48
CA LYS A 426 -8.70 9.11 10.51
C LYS A 426 -8.06 8.79 11.87
N SER A 427 -6.76 9.07 12.03
CA SER A 427 -6.00 8.78 13.25
C SER A 427 -5.93 7.29 13.60
N ALA A 428 -5.77 6.42 12.61
CA ALA A 428 -5.28 5.07 12.81
C ALA A 428 -3.74 5.07 12.85
N TYR A 429 -3.13 4.19 13.65
CA TYR A 429 -1.72 4.24 14.00
C TYR A 429 -1.01 2.91 13.76
N GLY A 430 0.25 3.00 13.31
CA GLY A 430 1.23 1.91 13.32
C GLY A 430 1.05 0.90 12.20
N LEU A 431 1.69 -0.26 12.37
CA LEU A 431 1.78 -1.31 11.35
C LEU A 431 0.43 -1.78 10.83
N MET A 432 -0.51 -2.06 11.73
CA MET A 432 -1.86 -2.56 11.42
C MET A 432 -2.93 -1.47 11.42
N GLN A 433 -2.56 -0.19 11.43
CA GLN A 433 -3.46 0.96 11.36
C GLN A 433 -4.64 0.89 12.35
N ILE A 434 -4.33 0.70 13.63
CA ILE A 434 -5.34 0.56 14.68
C ILE A 434 -5.82 1.93 15.17
N LEU A 435 -7.14 2.09 15.26
CA LEU A 435 -7.74 3.26 15.92
C LEU A 435 -7.59 3.13 17.45
N PRO A 436 -7.28 4.23 18.19
CA PRO A 436 -7.21 4.18 19.65
C PRO A 436 -8.49 3.70 20.34
N SER A 437 -9.65 3.94 19.73
CA SER A 437 -10.95 3.41 20.20
C SER A 437 -11.02 1.88 20.09
N THR A 438 -10.59 1.33 18.96
CA THR A 438 -10.52 -0.11 18.72
C THR A 438 -9.51 -0.76 19.66
N ALA A 439 -8.32 -0.17 19.80
CA ALA A 439 -7.30 -0.66 20.72
C ALA A 439 -7.83 -0.79 22.16
N ARG A 440 -8.53 0.23 22.67
CA ARG A 440 -9.15 0.19 24.01
C ARG A 440 -10.21 -0.89 24.16
N MET A 441 -10.90 -1.22 23.10
CA MET A 441 -11.95 -2.24 23.12
C MET A 441 -11.34 -3.63 23.30
N VAL A 442 -10.27 -3.94 22.57
CA VAL A 442 -9.73 -5.30 22.46
C VAL A 442 -8.54 -5.57 23.37
N ASN A 443 -7.71 -4.57 23.67
CA ASN A 443 -6.51 -4.73 24.49
C ASN A 443 -6.59 -3.80 25.72
N LYS A 444 -6.74 -4.39 26.90
CA LYS A 444 -6.89 -3.66 28.18
C LYS A 444 -5.56 -3.40 28.89
N LYS A 445 -4.43 -3.93 28.37
CA LYS A 445 -3.12 -3.82 29.00
C LYS A 445 -2.55 -2.40 28.97
N HIS A 446 -3.00 -1.53 28.03
CA HIS A 446 -2.40 -0.23 27.79
C HIS A 446 -3.41 0.93 27.81
N GLN A 447 -2.91 2.13 28.11
CA GLN A 447 -3.74 3.35 28.20
C GLN A 447 -3.84 4.10 26.87
N PHE A 448 -4.46 3.51 25.88
CA PHE A 448 -4.56 4.08 24.51
C PHE A 448 -5.33 5.42 24.44
N LYS A 449 -6.16 5.76 25.43
CA LYS A 449 -6.90 7.04 25.45
C LYS A 449 -5.97 8.22 25.75
N SER A 450 -5.16 8.09 26.79
CA SER A 450 -4.23 9.14 27.22
C SER A 450 -2.96 9.18 26.37
N ASN A 451 -2.49 8.03 25.90
CA ASN A 451 -1.30 7.92 25.06
C ASN A 451 -1.53 7.06 23.82
N PRO A 452 -2.21 7.58 22.77
CA PRO A 452 -2.42 6.82 21.53
C PRO A 452 -1.13 6.52 20.76
N ARG A 453 -0.02 7.24 21.04
CA ARG A 453 1.28 7.01 20.38
C ARG A 453 1.93 5.70 20.77
N ILE A 454 1.48 5.05 21.83
CA ILE A 454 1.95 3.71 22.18
C ILE A 454 1.72 2.70 21.04
N LEU A 455 0.72 2.96 20.17
CA LEU A 455 0.46 2.19 18.96
C LEU A 455 1.54 2.34 17.86
N TYR A 456 2.53 3.22 18.03
CA TYR A 456 3.72 3.23 17.19
C TYR A 456 4.77 2.16 17.60
N ASN A 457 4.62 1.57 18.80
CA ASN A 457 5.41 0.40 19.15
C ASN A 457 4.94 -0.79 18.29
N PRO A 458 5.84 -1.40 17.49
CA PRO A 458 5.46 -2.46 16.55
C PRO A 458 4.81 -3.67 17.23
N GLU A 459 5.37 -4.14 18.33
CA GLU A 459 4.89 -5.32 19.07
C GLU A 459 3.49 -5.09 19.64
N ILE A 460 3.29 -3.96 20.35
CA ILE A 460 1.98 -3.59 20.91
C ILE A 460 0.93 -3.44 19.80
N ASN A 461 1.34 -2.89 18.65
CA ASN A 461 0.45 -2.68 17.52
C ASN A 461 0.02 -4.01 16.90
N VAL A 462 0.95 -4.93 16.68
CA VAL A 462 0.68 -6.26 16.12
C VAL A 462 -0.17 -7.09 17.08
N GLU A 463 0.17 -7.17 18.38
CA GLU A 463 -0.66 -7.84 19.38
C GLU A 463 -2.09 -7.30 19.36
N THR A 464 -2.25 -5.97 19.38
CA THR A 464 -3.58 -5.34 19.41
C THR A 464 -4.37 -5.58 18.12
N GLY A 465 -3.71 -5.52 16.96
CA GLY A 465 -4.34 -5.77 15.67
C GLY A 465 -4.77 -7.24 15.51
N SER A 466 -3.96 -8.17 15.98
CA SER A 466 -4.27 -9.61 15.97
C SER A 466 -5.45 -9.93 16.88
N LEU A 467 -5.50 -9.36 18.10
CA LEU A 467 -6.66 -9.46 19.00
C LEU A 467 -7.93 -8.90 18.34
N TYR A 468 -7.82 -7.80 17.62
CA TYR A 468 -8.98 -7.25 16.92
C TYR A 468 -9.48 -8.17 15.81
N LEU A 469 -8.57 -8.73 14.99
CA LEU A 469 -8.95 -9.70 13.97
C LEU A 469 -9.58 -10.96 14.57
N GLN A 470 -9.01 -11.49 15.65
CA GLN A 470 -9.57 -12.64 16.37
C GLN A 470 -11.00 -12.37 16.87
N ASN A 471 -11.23 -11.18 17.46
CA ASN A 471 -12.57 -10.77 17.88
C ASN A 471 -13.55 -10.63 16.70
N LEU A 472 -13.09 -10.17 15.54
CA LEU A 472 -13.94 -10.10 14.35
C LEU A 472 -14.32 -11.48 13.84
N LEU A 473 -13.37 -12.43 13.79
CA LEU A 473 -13.62 -13.81 13.36
C LEU A 473 -14.64 -14.52 14.27
N SER A 474 -14.72 -14.15 15.55
CA SER A 474 -15.65 -14.75 16.52
C SER A 474 -17.09 -14.18 16.46
N ILE A 475 -17.35 -13.16 15.64
CA ILE A 475 -18.71 -12.57 15.49
C ILE A 475 -19.63 -13.56 14.78
N ASN A 476 -20.82 -13.83 15.34
CA ASN A 476 -21.74 -14.86 14.86
C ASN A 476 -22.05 -14.81 13.36
N TYR A 477 -22.27 -13.63 12.76
CA TYR A 477 -22.55 -13.51 11.32
C TYR A 477 -21.31 -13.51 10.42
N ILE A 478 -20.11 -13.48 11.00
CA ILE A 478 -18.84 -13.67 10.29
C ILE A 478 -18.46 -15.15 10.23
N GLU A 479 -18.72 -15.90 11.31
CA GLU A 479 -18.61 -17.38 11.35
C GLU A 479 -17.23 -17.90 10.94
N GLY A 480 -16.16 -17.19 11.32
CA GLY A 480 -14.78 -17.54 10.96
C GLY A 480 -14.40 -17.24 9.50
N ASP A 481 -15.29 -16.67 8.71
CA ASP A 481 -15.02 -16.29 7.32
C ASP A 481 -14.00 -15.12 7.28
N LEU A 482 -12.80 -15.43 6.79
CA LEU A 482 -11.70 -14.47 6.73
C LEU A 482 -12.04 -13.24 5.86
N LEU A 483 -12.72 -13.43 4.73
CA LEU A 483 -13.08 -12.31 3.85
C LEU A 483 -14.05 -11.35 4.53
N LYS A 484 -15.06 -11.86 5.22
CA LYS A 484 -15.99 -11.05 6.03
C LYS A 484 -15.25 -10.35 7.17
N ALA A 485 -14.29 -11.02 7.82
CA ALA A 485 -13.47 -10.43 8.88
C ALA A 485 -12.60 -9.29 8.34
N LEU A 486 -11.95 -9.44 7.19
CA LEU A 486 -11.14 -8.40 6.55
C LEU A 486 -11.99 -7.18 6.09
N ILE A 487 -13.19 -7.42 5.54
CA ILE A 487 -14.16 -6.35 5.26
C ILE A 487 -14.50 -5.59 6.55
N SER A 488 -14.74 -6.32 7.64
CA SER A 488 -15.06 -5.73 8.94
C SER A 488 -13.90 -4.97 9.56
N TYR A 489 -12.68 -5.44 9.36
CA TYR A 489 -11.48 -4.78 9.83
C TYR A 489 -11.33 -3.38 9.22
N ASN A 490 -11.51 -3.27 7.92
CA ASN A 490 -11.40 -2.02 7.18
C ASN A 490 -12.61 -1.09 7.39
N ALA A 491 -13.83 -1.61 7.26
CA ALA A 491 -15.06 -0.81 7.25
C ALA A 491 -15.82 -0.79 8.59
N GLY A 492 -15.47 -1.66 9.51
CA GLY A 492 -16.20 -1.92 10.74
C GLY A 492 -17.32 -2.95 10.60
N PRO A 493 -17.54 -3.81 11.63
CA PRO A 493 -18.52 -4.91 11.58
C PRO A 493 -19.96 -4.43 11.38
N GLY A 494 -20.31 -3.24 11.88
CA GLY A 494 -21.63 -2.65 11.66
C GLY A 494 -21.92 -2.31 10.19
N ASN A 495 -20.92 -1.93 9.39
CA ASN A 495 -21.10 -1.71 7.96
C ASN A 495 -21.23 -3.05 7.21
N LEU A 496 -20.42 -4.05 7.55
CA LEU A 496 -20.60 -5.40 6.99
C LEU A 496 -22.01 -5.91 7.22
N SER A 497 -22.53 -5.88 8.45
CA SER A 497 -23.89 -6.31 8.79
C SER A 497 -24.96 -5.60 7.95
N LYS A 498 -24.80 -4.26 7.75
CA LYS A 498 -25.72 -3.49 6.89
C LYS A 498 -25.66 -3.93 5.43
N TRP A 499 -24.45 -4.19 4.92
CA TRP A 499 -24.27 -4.61 3.53
C TRP A 499 -24.82 -6.02 3.29
N MET A 500 -24.55 -6.97 4.17
CA MET A 500 -25.10 -8.33 4.09
C MET A 500 -26.62 -8.36 4.08
N LYS A 501 -27.27 -7.45 4.82
CA LYS A 501 -28.75 -7.32 4.83
C LYS A 501 -29.34 -6.71 3.56
N LYS A 502 -28.56 -5.87 2.86
CA LYS A 502 -29.04 -5.08 1.71
C LYS A 502 -28.63 -5.67 0.36
N THR A 503 -27.68 -6.58 0.34
CA THR A 503 -27.06 -7.08 -0.87
C THR A 503 -27.29 -8.57 -1.03
N THR A 504 -27.78 -8.97 -2.17
CA THR A 504 -27.87 -10.39 -2.54
C THR A 504 -26.47 -10.89 -2.90
N PHE A 505 -25.91 -11.81 -2.13
CA PHE A 505 -24.58 -12.38 -2.35
C PHE A 505 -24.54 -13.92 -2.29
N ASN A 506 -25.68 -14.57 -2.11
CA ASN A 506 -25.86 -16.03 -2.18
C ASN A 506 -24.85 -16.82 -1.29
N ASN A 507 -24.49 -16.29 -0.12
CA ASN A 507 -23.46 -16.81 0.79
C ASN A 507 -22.07 -16.95 0.14
N ASP A 508 -21.81 -16.25 -0.95
CA ASP A 508 -20.53 -16.19 -1.63
C ASP A 508 -19.78 -14.93 -1.20
N SER A 509 -18.72 -15.08 -0.38
CA SER A 509 -17.98 -13.95 0.16
C SER A 509 -17.16 -13.19 -0.91
N PHE A 510 -16.77 -13.84 -2.01
CA PHE A 510 -16.19 -13.15 -3.15
C PHE A 510 -17.22 -12.27 -3.86
N LEU A 511 -18.45 -12.77 -4.06
CA LEU A 511 -19.53 -11.95 -4.61
C LEU A 511 -19.91 -10.80 -3.67
N LEU A 512 -19.85 -11.02 -2.36
CA LEU A 512 -20.08 -9.97 -1.37
C LEU A 512 -19.05 -8.84 -1.53
N ILE A 513 -17.75 -9.14 -1.61
CA ILE A 513 -16.69 -8.14 -1.82
C ILE A 513 -17.00 -7.30 -3.07
N GLU A 514 -17.33 -7.93 -4.17
CA GLU A 514 -17.60 -7.23 -5.43
C GLU A 514 -18.92 -6.43 -5.41
N SER A 515 -19.78 -6.69 -4.43
CA SER A 515 -21.11 -6.08 -4.32
C SER A 515 -21.19 -4.94 -3.28
N ILE A 516 -20.20 -4.78 -2.40
CA ILE A 516 -20.23 -3.70 -1.40
C ILE A 516 -19.93 -2.34 -2.02
N PRO A 517 -20.57 -1.24 -1.52
CA PRO A 517 -20.43 0.09 -2.14
C PRO A 517 -19.08 0.77 -1.88
N SER A 518 -18.33 0.34 -0.85
CA SER A 518 -17.04 0.95 -0.49
C SER A 518 -15.94 0.49 -1.44
N ARG A 519 -15.46 1.39 -2.28
CA ARG A 519 -14.31 1.11 -3.16
C ARG A 519 -13.03 0.82 -2.37
N GLU A 520 -12.78 1.56 -1.29
CA GLU A 520 -11.61 1.39 -0.42
C GLU A 520 -11.57 -0.02 0.18
N THR A 521 -12.72 -0.53 0.60
CA THR A 521 -12.83 -1.86 1.23
C THR A 521 -12.75 -3.01 0.20
N ARG A 522 -13.11 -2.76 -1.06
CA ARG A 522 -13.00 -3.75 -2.16
C ARG A 522 -11.60 -3.92 -2.71
N LEU A 523 -10.74 -2.92 -2.58
CA LEU A 523 -9.34 -2.91 -3.05
C LEU A 523 -8.39 -3.45 -1.99
#